data_d47bb8984d142df32c33b8f145f25edb
#
_entry.id   d47bb8984d142df32c33b8f145f25edb
#
_cell.length_a   1.000
_cell.length_b   1.000
_cell.length_c   1.000
_cell.angle_alpha   90.00
_cell.angle_beta   90.00
_cell.angle_gamma   90.00
#
_symmetry.space_group_name_H-M   'P 1'
#
loop_
_entity.id
_entity.type
_entity.pdbx_description
1 polymer ?
#
loop_
_entity_poly.entity_id
_entity_poly.type
_entity_poly.pdbx_seq_one_letter_code
_entity_poly.pdbx_strand_id
1 'polypeptide(L)'
;MNEPSVRQAEQKKNWALTPHAFKGLLNWLDEGINSEGEKYLEMRRRLISYFDRKNCSAPDELTDETLNRVARRLEEEGEIVTEAAARYCYIVARFVFLEYLRERNEEIPLDAINALAATNQPAISEAEDESLHRERMLTCLDRCTEKLDPKHRELIVRYYFGERRIKIDNRLALAKQLGLTVNALSIRACRIRDKLEVCVKECARTE
;
A
#
# COMPACT_ATOMS: atom_id res chain seq x y z
N MET A 1 -2.26 33.54 26.28
CA MET A 1 -3.33 32.61 25.83
C MET A 1 -3.58 32.93 24.37
N ASN A 2 -2.96 32.16 23.44
CA ASN A 2 -3.20 32.31 22.02
C ASN A 2 -4.02 31.10 21.57
N GLU A 3 -5.28 31.34 21.24
CA GLU A 3 -6.12 30.35 20.55
C GLU A 3 -5.51 30.08 19.17
N PRO A 4 -5.21 28.81 18.83
CA PRO A 4 -4.83 28.46 17.47
C PRO A 4 -6.06 28.64 16.58
N SER A 5 -5.93 29.57 15.67
CA SER A 5 -6.94 30.14 14.82
C SER A 5 -7.77 29.07 14.07
N VAL A 6 -9.08 29.10 14.26
CA VAL A 6 -10.10 28.39 13.47
C VAL A 6 -9.85 28.55 11.94
N ARG A 7 -9.29 29.69 11.51
CA ARG A 7 -8.88 29.99 10.13
C ARG A 7 -7.81 29.03 9.58
N GLN A 8 -6.90 28.51 10.42
CA GLN A 8 -5.88 27.55 9.97
C GLN A 8 -6.46 26.15 9.72
N ALA A 9 -7.50 25.76 10.46
CA ALA A 9 -8.20 24.50 10.26
C ALA A 9 -9.08 24.53 8.99
N GLU A 10 -9.70 25.66 8.68
CA GLU A 10 -10.50 25.85 7.46
C GLU A 10 -9.62 25.96 6.20
N GLN A 11 -8.47 26.61 6.28
CA GLN A 11 -7.49 26.65 5.18
C GLN A 11 -6.91 25.27 4.86
N LYS A 12 -6.75 24.39 5.86
CA LYS A 12 -6.31 23.00 5.65
C LYS A 12 -7.35 22.16 4.88
N LYS A 13 -8.62 22.50 4.98
CA LYS A 13 -9.71 21.76 4.34
C LYS A 13 -9.90 22.11 2.86
N ASN A 14 -9.42 23.29 2.43
CA ASN A 14 -9.59 23.82 1.07
C ASN A 14 -8.28 23.90 0.28
N TRP A 15 -7.21 23.22 0.71
CA TRP A 15 -5.96 23.21 -0.05
C TRP A 15 -6.14 22.40 -1.35
N ALA A 16 -5.79 23.01 -2.49
CA ALA A 16 -5.77 22.36 -3.78
C ALA A 16 -4.32 22.15 -4.24
N LEU A 17 -4.06 21.04 -4.89
CA LEU A 17 -2.75 20.71 -5.42
C LEU A 17 -2.31 21.77 -6.45
N THR A 18 -1.27 22.51 -6.12
CA THR A 18 -0.69 23.49 -7.05
C THR A 18 0.30 22.83 -8.01
N PRO A 19 0.55 23.38 -9.21
CA PRO A 19 1.60 22.87 -10.10
C PRO A 19 2.99 22.86 -9.43
N HIS A 20 3.25 23.82 -8.52
CA HIS A 20 4.50 23.89 -7.76
C HIS A 20 4.62 22.73 -6.76
N ALA A 21 3.60 22.51 -5.95
CA ALA A 21 3.56 21.42 -4.99
C ALA A 21 3.65 20.05 -5.69
N PHE A 22 2.97 19.89 -6.83
CA PHE A 22 3.05 18.66 -7.63
C PHE A 22 4.47 18.41 -8.17
N LYS A 23 5.13 19.43 -8.69
CA LYS A 23 6.51 19.34 -9.14
C LYS A 23 7.45 18.99 -7.98
N GLY A 24 7.23 19.58 -6.81
CA GLY A 24 7.95 19.26 -5.57
C GLY A 24 7.80 17.78 -5.20
N LEU A 25 6.56 17.26 -5.24
CA LEU A 25 6.26 15.85 -4.98
C LEU A 25 6.98 14.91 -5.97
N LEU A 26 6.96 15.22 -7.27
CA LEU A 26 7.66 14.43 -8.29
C LEU A 26 9.16 14.37 -8.00
N ASN A 27 9.80 15.51 -7.80
CA ASN A 27 11.23 15.59 -7.52
C ASN A 27 11.62 14.83 -6.24
N TRP A 28 10.77 14.90 -5.22
CA TRP A 28 11.01 14.23 -3.95
C TRP A 28 10.87 12.70 -4.07
N LEU A 29 9.87 12.21 -4.81
CA LEU A 29 9.70 10.78 -5.09
C LEU A 29 10.82 10.22 -5.98
N ASP A 30 11.35 11.04 -6.87
CA ASP A 30 12.42 10.67 -7.79
C ASP A 30 13.80 10.53 -7.10
N GLU A 31 13.96 11.05 -5.87
CA GLU A 31 15.21 10.98 -5.10
C GLU A 31 16.44 11.46 -5.90
N GLY A 32 16.23 12.49 -6.74
CA GLY A 32 17.27 13.08 -7.60
C GLY A 32 17.48 12.37 -8.95
N ILE A 33 16.72 11.34 -9.26
CA ILE A 33 16.70 10.69 -10.57
C ILE A 33 15.45 11.16 -11.32
N ASN A 34 15.60 11.84 -12.44
CA ASN A 34 14.44 12.24 -13.24
C ASN A 34 13.80 11.00 -13.88
N SER A 35 12.68 10.55 -13.31
CA SER A 35 11.94 9.38 -13.79
C SER A 35 10.77 9.73 -14.72
N GLU A 36 10.65 11.01 -15.13
CA GLU A 36 9.52 11.50 -15.93
C GLU A 36 8.15 11.17 -15.30
N GLY A 37 8.09 11.05 -13.98
CA GLY A 37 6.87 10.74 -13.21
C GLY A 37 6.60 9.24 -13.03
N GLU A 38 7.47 8.35 -13.49
CA GLU A 38 7.28 6.90 -13.28
C GLU A 38 7.23 6.53 -11.81
N LYS A 39 8.07 7.14 -10.97
CA LYS A 39 8.08 6.91 -9.52
C LYS A 39 6.77 7.34 -8.84
N TYR A 40 6.19 8.44 -9.30
CA TYR A 40 4.87 8.89 -8.84
C TYR A 40 3.77 7.87 -9.22
N LEU A 41 3.74 7.44 -10.49
CA LEU A 41 2.77 6.46 -10.95
C LEU A 41 2.92 5.11 -10.24
N GLU A 42 4.15 4.72 -9.95
CA GLU A 42 4.45 3.53 -9.18
C GLU A 42 3.95 3.66 -7.74
N MET A 43 4.25 4.78 -7.07
CA MET A 43 3.78 5.02 -5.70
C MET A 43 2.26 5.09 -5.63
N ARG A 44 1.61 5.74 -6.62
CA ARG A 44 0.16 5.80 -6.72
C ARG A 44 -0.45 4.39 -6.83
N ARG A 45 0.07 3.52 -7.69
CA ARG A 45 -0.40 2.12 -7.80
C ARG A 45 -0.24 1.33 -6.51
N ARG A 46 0.88 1.52 -5.80
CA ARG A 46 1.14 0.87 -4.50
C ARG A 46 0.11 1.30 -3.44
N LEU A 47 -0.22 2.58 -3.40
CA LEU A 47 -1.21 3.13 -2.45
C LEU A 47 -2.63 2.67 -2.79
N ILE A 48 -3.03 2.62 -4.07
CA ILE A 48 -4.30 2.04 -4.48
C ILE A 48 -4.42 0.60 -4.00
N SER A 49 -3.40 -0.23 -4.25
CA SER A 49 -3.37 -1.62 -3.77
C SER A 49 -3.41 -1.72 -2.24
N TYR A 50 -2.79 -0.77 -1.53
CA TYR A 50 -2.85 -0.69 -0.07
C TYR A 50 -4.29 -0.48 0.43
N PHE A 51 -5.02 0.50 -0.12
CA PHE A 51 -6.40 0.78 0.29
C PHE A 51 -7.38 -0.28 -0.19
N ASP A 52 -7.16 -0.86 -1.37
CA ASP A 52 -7.97 -1.97 -1.90
C ASP A 52 -7.87 -3.21 -1.00
N ARG A 53 -6.67 -3.61 -0.57
CA ARG A 53 -6.48 -4.71 0.40
C ARG A 53 -7.16 -4.46 1.75
N LYS A 54 -7.43 -3.21 2.09
CA LYS A 54 -8.15 -2.81 3.31
C LYS A 54 -9.67 -2.69 3.09
N ASN A 55 -10.15 -3.09 1.92
CA ASN A 55 -11.57 -3.01 1.51
C ASN A 55 -12.16 -1.60 1.60
N CYS A 56 -11.37 -0.59 1.27
CA CYS A 56 -11.86 0.77 1.15
C CYS A 56 -12.77 0.92 -0.08
N SER A 57 -13.84 1.70 0.03
CA SER A 57 -14.81 1.88 -1.07
C SER A 57 -14.30 2.78 -2.20
N ALA A 58 -13.32 3.64 -1.92
CA ALA A 58 -12.74 4.60 -2.88
C ALA A 58 -11.20 4.64 -2.77
N PRO A 59 -10.48 3.56 -3.16
CA PRO A 59 -9.03 3.47 -3.01
C PRO A 59 -8.27 4.58 -3.74
N ASP A 60 -8.76 4.98 -4.93
CA ASP A 60 -8.16 6.04 -5.74
C ASP A 60 -8.24 7.40 -5.03
N GLU A 61 -9.39 7.76 -4.47
CA GLU A 61 -9.60 9.02 -3.76
C GLU A 61 -8.73 9.12 -2.51
N LEU A 62 -8.64 8.04 -1.72
CA LEU A 62 -7.78 7.96 -0.54
C LEU A 62 -6.29 8.03 -0.91
N THR A 63 -5.93 7.49 -2.05
CA THR A 63 -4.57 7.60 -2.60
C THR A 63 -4.25 9.02 -3.00
N ASP A 64 -5.14 9.69 -3.72
CA ASP A 64 -4.96 11.07 -4.16
C ASP A 64 -4.91 12.01 -2.94
N GLU A 65 -5.75 11.79 -1.92
CA GLU A 65 -5.68 12.51 -0.65
C GLU A 65 -4.34 12.30 0.07
N THR A 66 -3.82 11.07 0.08
CA THR A 66 -2.51 10.75 0.66
C THR A 66 -1.40 11.55 -0.02
N LEU A 67 -1.34 11.50 -1.35
CA LEU A 67 -0.30 12.19 -2.14
C LEU A 67 -0.44 13.71 -2.05
N ASN A 68 -1.66 14.22 -1.99
CA ASN A 68 -1.93 15.64 -1.78
C ASN A 68 -1.42 16.12 -0.42
N ARG A 69 -1.59 15.34 0.65
CA ARG A 69 -1.05 15.67 1.98
C ARG A 69 0.47 15.69 1.98
N VAL A 70 1.11 14.74 1.31
CA VAL A 70 2.57 14.73 1.15
C VAL A 70 3.04 15.96 0.37
N ALA A 71 2.40 16.28 -0.76
CA ALA A 71 2.72 17.44 -1.58
C ALA A 71 2.58 18.75 -0.81
N ARG A 72 1.48 18.90 -0.04
CA ARG A 72 1.25 20.07 0.80
C ARG A 72 2.34 20.22 1.85
N ARG A 73 2.72 19.13 2.52
CA ARG A 73 3.76 19.19 3.54
C ARG A 73 5.12 19.59 2.94
N LEU A 74 5.44 19.09 1.75
CA LEU A 74 6.64 19.51 1.03
C LEU A 74 6.61 20.99 0.67
N GLU A 75 5.45 21.52 0.28
CA GLU A 75 5.28 22.96 -0.01
C GLU A 75 5.41 23.82 1.25
N GLU A 76 4.85 23.38 2.39
CA GLU A 76 4.86 24.13 3.66
C GLU A 76 6.23 24.07 4.37
N GLU A 77 6.90 22.93 4.38
CA GLU A 77 8.15 22.70 5.14
C GLU A 77 9.42 22.73 4.26
N GLY A 78 9.26 22.67 2.94
CA GLY A 78 10.37 22.67 1.98
C GLY A 78 11.06 21.34 1.82
N GLU A 79 11.22 20.55 2.89
CA GLU A 79 11.87 19.25 2.89
C GLU A 79 11.22 18.31 3.91
N ILE A 80 11.09 17.05 3.54
CA ILE A 80 10.69 15.98 4.46
C ILE A 80 11.91 15.09 4.69
N VAL A 81 12.45 15.13 5.92
CA VAL A 81 13.55 14.25 6.30
C VAL A 81 13.00 12.86 6.56
N THR A 82 13.32 11.91 5.69
CA THR A 82 12.92 10.50 5.80
C THR A 82 13.99 9.61 5.19
N GLU A 83 14.06 8.37 5.68
CA GLU A 83 14.99 7.36 5.11
C GLU A 83 14.57 6.92 3.71
N ALA A 84 13.27 6.94 3.40
CA ALA A 84 12.72 6.60 2.09
C ALA A 84 11.37 7.29 1.84
N ALA A 85 11.20 7.85 0.65
CA ALA A 85 9.98 8.53 0.25
C ALA A 85 8.74 7.62 0.36
N ALA A 86 8.86 6.37 -0.08
CA ALA A 86 7.78 5.39 -0.01
C ALA A 86 7.30 5.15 1.43
N ARG A 87 8.23 5.06 2.40
CA ARG A 87 7.91 4.87 3.82
C ARG A 87 7.02 5.99 4.34
N TYR A 88 7.38 7.22 4.04
CA TYR A 88 6.60 8.38 4.47
C TYR A 88 5.20 8.39 3.84
N CYS A 89 5.07 8.05 2.55
CA CYS A 89 3.76 7.92 1.91
C CYS A 89 2.86 6.90 2.62
N TYR A 90 3.38 5.75 3.04
CA TYR A 90 2.59 4.76 3.80
C TYR A 90 2.19 5.23 5.19
N ILE A 91 3.04 6.01 5.87
CA ILE A 91 2.68 6.64 7.15
C ILE A 91 1.49 7.57 6.96
N VAL A 92 1.53 8.43 5.95
CA VAL A 92 0.41 9.33 5.63
C VAL A 92 -0.84 8.55 5.23
N ALA A 93 -0.69 7.50 4.39
CA ALA A 93 -1.80 6.63 3.98
C ALA A 93 -2.50 5.97 5.18
N ARG A 94 -1.74 5.57 6.21
CA ARG A 94 -2.31 5.03 7.43
C ARG A 94 -3.18 6.05 8.17
N PHE A 95 -2.78 7.33 8.24
CA PHE A 95 -3.61 8.38 8.81
C PHE A 95 -4.90 8.59 8.01
N VAL A 96 -4.78 8.66 6.68
CA VAL A 96 -5.94 8.78 5.78
C VAL A 96 -6.90 7.60 5.97
N PHE A 97 -6.38 6.38 6.10
CA PHE A 97 -7.19 5.19 6.37
C PHE A 97 -7.92 5.26 7.72
N LEU A 98 -7.25 5.69 8.79
CA LEU A 98 -7.88 5.83 10.11
C LEU A 98 -8.98 6.90 10.10
N GLU A 99 -8.78 8.00 9.41
CA GLU A 99 -9.81 9.04 9.22
C GLU A 99 -11.01 8.50 8.42
N TYR A 100 -10.76 7.76 7.34
CA TYR A 100 -11.79 7.09 6.56
C TYR A 100 -12.64 6.15 7.39
N LEU A 101 -12.02 5.33 8.27
CA LEU A 101 -12.76 4.44 9.17
C LEU A 101 -13.62 5.23 10.18
N ARG A 102 -13.12 6.34 10.71
CA ARG A 102 -13.89 7.22 11.63
C ARG A 102 -15.11 7.83 10.96
N GLU A 103 -14.98 8.28 9.72
CA GLU A 103 -16.11 8.83 8.96
C GLU A 103 -17.20 7.79 8.71
N ARG A 104 -16.85 6.52 8.67
CA ARG A 104 -17.79 5.40 8.56
C ARG A 104 -18.40 4.94 9.89
N ASN A 105 -18.14 5.65 10.98
CA ASN A 105 -18.58 5.28 12.34
C ASN A 105 -18.08 3.89 12.80
N GLU A 106 -16.93 3.44 12.32
CA GLU A 106 -16.28 2.24 12.83
C GLU A 106 -15.60 2.57 14.18
N GLU A 107 -15.82 1.74 15.20
CA GLU A 107 -15.21 1.92 16.53
C GLU A 107 -13.69 1.77 16.45
N ILE A 108 -12.99 2.91 16.42
CA ILE A 108 -11.52 2.93 16.48
C ILE A 108 -11.12 3.44 17.85
N PRO A 109 -10.24 2.76 18.59
CA PRO A 109 -9.71 3.25 19.83
C PRO A 109 -9.05 4.62 19.65
N LEU A 110 -9.48 5.61 20.42
CA LEU A 110 -8.95 6.99 20.39
C LEU A 110 -7.43 7.01 20.63
N ASP A 111 -6.93 6.07 21.41
CA ASP A 111 -5.51 5.90 21.74
C ASP A 111 -4.65 5.57 20.51
N ALA A 112 -5.18 4.83 19.54
CA ALA A 112 -4.48 4.52 18.30
C ALA A 112 -4.23 5.77 17.44
N ILE A 113 -5.12 6.76 17.54
CA ILE A 113 -5.04 8.03 16.79
C ILE A 113 -4.15 9.03 17.52
N ASN A 114 -4.29 9.12 18.85
CA ASN A 114 -3.49 10.01 19.68
C ASN A 114 -2.01 9.61 19.71
N ALA A 115 -1.72 8.31 19.73
CA ALA A 115 -0.35 7.79 19.61
C ALA A 115 0.31 8.20 18.29
N LEU A 116 -0.47 8.29 17.20
CA LEU A 116 0.01 8.70 15.87
C LEU A 116 0.13 10.23 15.74
N ALA A 117 -0.77 10.99 16.37
CA ALA A 117 -0.76 12.46 16.32
C ALA A 117 0.32 13.10 17.21
N ALA A 118 0.75 12.41 18.27
CA ALA A 118 1.76 12.90 19.22
C ALA A 118 3.19 12.86 18.66
N THR A 119 3.43 12.16 17.54
CA THR A 119 4.73 12.06 16.92
C THR A 119 4.87 13.01 15.74
N ASN A 120 5.24 14.25 16.02
CA ASN A 120 5.76 15.20 15.00
C ASN A 120 7.11 14.75 14.39
N GLN A 121 7.69 13.67 14.89
CA GLN A 121 8.78 12.90 14.28
C GLN A 121 8.42 11.43 14.44
N PRO A 122 8.38 10.64 13.37
CA PRO A 122 8.09 9.23 13.45
C PRO A 122 9.28 8.47 14.04
N ALA A 123 9.39 8.41 15.37
CA ALA A 123 10.00 7.26 15.99
C ALA A 123 9.04 6.10 15.69
N ILE A 124 9.28 5.41 14.58
CA ILE A 124 8.43 4.31 14.14
C ILE A 124 8.61 3.19 15.15
N SER A 125 7.50 2.77 15.75
CA SER A 125 7.50 1.59 16.61
C SER A 125 7.86 0.33 15.80
N GLU A 126 8.48 -0.67 16.42
CA GLU A 126 8.78 -1.96 15.77
C GLU A 126 7.56 -2.55 15.05
N ALA A 127 6.35 -2.36 15.60
CA ALA A 127 5.09 -2.79 15.00
C ALA A 127 4.75 -2.04 13.69
N GLU A 128 5.16 -0.79 13.57
CA GLU A 128 4.97 0.01 12.34
C GLU A 128 5.96 -0.40 11.26
N ASP A 129 7.20 -0.68 11.63
CA ASP A 129 8.22 -1.21 10.71
C ASP A 129 7.81 -2.59 10.17
N GLU A 130 7.27 -3.46 11.01
CA GLU A 130 6.74 -4.76 10.59
C GLU A 130 5.53 -4.61 9.64
N SER A 131 4.65 -3.63 9.91
CA SER A 131 3.51 -3.33 9.03
C SER A 131 3.96 -2.83 7.66
N LEU A 132 4.95 -1.93 7.61
CA LEU A 132 5.51 -1.40 6.37
C LEU A 132 6.28 -2.48 5.59
N HIS A 133 7.03 -3.33 6.29
CA HIS A 133 7.69 -4.48 5.67
C HIS A 133 6.66 -5.42 5.03
N ARG A 134 5.55 -5.70 5.71
CA ARG A 134 4.46 -6.52 5.19
C ARG A 134 3.85 -5.91 3.93
N GLU A 135 3.57 -4.60 3.90
CA GLU A 135 3.03 -3.92 2.72
C GLU A 135 4.00 -3.96 1.54
N ARG A 136 5.31 -3.81 1.79
CA ARG A 136 6.34 -3.98 0.76
C ARG A 136 6.32 -5.40 0.18
N MET A 137 6.29 -6.41 1.03
CA MET A 137 6.22 -7.80 0.61
C MET A 137 4.95 -8.10 -0.21
N LEU A 138 3.79 -7.54 0.17
CA LEU A 138 2.54 -7.68 -0.57
C LEU A 138 2.61 -7.00 -1.94
N THR A 139 3.16 -5.80 -2.01
CA THR A 139 3.38 -5.09 -3.28
C THR A 139 4.30 -5.88 -4.22
N CYS A 140 5.38 -6.45 -3.68
CA CYS A 140 6.25 -7.33 -4.45
C CYS A 140 5.55 -8.60 -4.91
N LEU A 141 4.66 -9.17 -4.09
CA LEU A 141 3.87 -10.35 -4.45
C LEU A 141 2.92 -10.04 -5.63
N ASP A 142 2.22 -8.91 -5.61
CA ASP A 142 1.34 -8.47 -6.69
C ASP A 142 2.14 -8.39 -8.01
N ARG A 143 3.27 -7.68 -8.02
CA ARG A 143 4.15 -7.56 -9.18
C ARG A 143 4.70 -8.88 -9.69
N CYS A 144 5.14 -9.75 -8.76
CA CYS A 144 5.66 -11.07 -9.13
C CYS A 144 4.57 -11.98 -9.66
N THR A 145 3.34 -11.84 -9.17
CA THR A 145 2.17 -12.56 -9.69
C THR A 145 1.80 -12.10 -11.10
N GLU A 146 1.90 -10.80 -11.38
CA GLU A 146 1.69 -10.24 -12.72
C GLU A 146 2.72 -10.74 -13.75
N LYS A 147 3.97 -10.98 -13.32
CA LYS A 147 5.04 -11.54 -14.17
C LYS A 147 4.90 -13.03 -14.46
N LEU A 148 4.03 -13.73 -13.75
CA LEU A 148 3.77 -15.16 -14.05
C LEU A 148 3.08 -15.31 -15.41
N ASP A 149 3.37 -16.43 -16.07
CA ASP A 149 2.56 -16.91 -17.19
C ASP A 149 1.06 -16.94 -16.80
N PRO A 150 0.14 -16.51 -17.69
CA PRO A 150 -1.28 -16.42 -17.36
C PRO A 150 -1.89 -17.72 -16.81
N LYS A 151 -1.46 -18.87 -17.32
CA LYS A 151 -1.93 -20.19 -16.84
C LYS A 151 -1.42 -20.49 -15.43
N HIS A 152 -0.18 -20.12 -15.13
CA HIS A 152 0.39 -20.28 -13.79
C HIS A 152 -0.27 -19.32 -12.79
N ARG A 153 -0.55 -18.08 -13.22
CA ARG A 153 -1.25 -17.08 -12.40
C ARG A 153 -2.66 -17.56 -12.05
N GLU A 154 -3.44 -17.99 -13.04
CA GLU A 154 -4.78 -18.53 -12.82
C GLU A 154 -4.73 -19.75 -11.88
N LEU A 155 -3.81 -20.70 -12.13
CA LEU A 155 -3.68 -21.90 -11.32
C LEU A 155 -3.41 -21.53 -9.86
N ILE A 156 -2.44 -20.66 -9.57
CA ILE A 156 -2.03 -20.38 -8.19
C ILE A 156 -3.12 -19.61 -7.43
N VAL A 157 -3.78 -18.64 -8.08
CA VAL A 157 -4.89 -17.89 -7.48
C VAL A 157 -6.04 -18.84 -7.14
N ARG A 158 -6.48 -19.66 -8.07
CA ARG A 158 -7.57 -20.63 -7.84
C ARG A 158 -7.21 -21.70 -6.83
N TYR A 159 -5.96 -22.15 -6.78
CA TYR A 159 -5.49 -23.14 -5.81
C TYR A 159 -5.57 -22.65 -4.36
N TYR A 160 -5.33 -21.36 -4.13
CA TYR A 160 -5.40 -20.76 -2.80
C TYR A 160 -6.74 -20.12 -2.47
N PHE A 161 -7.64 -20.00 -3.46
CA PHE A 161 -8.95 -19.38 -3.27
C PHE A 161 -9.84 -20.17 -2.29
N GLY A 162 -10.50 -19.41 -1.39
CA GLY A 162 -11.42 -19.94 -0.39
C GLY A 162 -10.73 -20.40 0.89
N GLU A 163 -11.54 -20.70 1.89
CA GLU A 163 -11.10 -21.17 3.20
C GLU A 163 -11.66 -22.55 3.52
N ARG A 164 -10.96 -23.27 4.39
CA ARG A 164 -11.37 -24.57 4.94
C ARG A 164 -11.91 -25.51 3.85
N ARG A 165 -13.21 -25.89 3.95
CA ARG A 165 -13.86 -26.85 3.04
C ARG A 165 -13.93 -26.35 1.60
N ILE A 166 -14.27 -25.06 1.41
CA ILE A 166 -14.34 -24.43 0.07
C ILE A 166 -12.99 -24.57 -0.66
N LYS A 167 -11.89 -24.40 0.03
CA LYS A 167 -10.54 -24.56 -0.52
C LYS A 167 -10.25 -25.99 -0.97
N ILE A 168 -10.76 -26.98 -0.24
CA ILE A 168 -10.60 -28.39 -0.59
C ILE A 168 -11.41 -28.70 -1.85
N ASP A 169 -12.68 -28.29 -1.89
CA ASP A 169 -13.59 -28.51 -3.00
C ASP A 169 -13.09 -27.81 -4.28
N ASN A 170 -12.57 -26.58 -4.17
CA ASN A 170 -11.95 -25.85 -5.27
C ASN A 170 -10.73 -26.57 -5.84
N ARG A 171 -9.88 -27.16 -5.00
CA ARG A 171 -8.70 -27.93 -5.45
C ARG A 171 -9.11 -29.23 -6.17
N LEU A 172 -10.13 -29.92 -5.68
CA LEU A 172 -10.67 -31.10 -6.34
C LEU A 172 -11.25 -30.74 -7.72
N ALA A 173 -12.06 -29.69 -7.79
CA ALA A 173 -12.65 -29.21 -9.04
C ALA A 173 -11.57 -28.77 -10.04
N LEU A 174 -10.56 -28.02 -9.58
CA LEU A 174 -9.44 -27.56 -10.40
C LEU A 174 -8.59 -28.72 -10.93
N ALA A 175 -8.31 -29.72 -10.10
CA ALA A 175 -7.59 -30.93 -10.52
C ALA A 175 -8.36 -31.69 -11.62
N LYS A 176 -9.66 -31.88 -11.43
CA LYS A 176 -10.54 -32.52 -12.43
C LYS A 176 -10.56 -31.72 -13.74
N GLN A 177 -10.71 -30.39 -13.67
CA GLN A 177 -10.72 -29.51 -14.83
C GLN A 177 -9.42 -29.59 -15.65
N LEU A 178 -8.28 -29.70 -14.97
CA LEU A 178 -6.95 -29.77 -15.59
C LEU A 178 -6.54 -31.19 -15.99
N GLY A 179 -7.35 -32.20 -15.74
CA GLY A 179 -7.01 -33.60 -15.99
C GLY A 179 -5.85 -34.11 -15.12
N LEU A 180 -5.71 -33.57 -13.91
CA LEU A 180 -4.62 -33.90 -12.98
C LEU A 180 -5.13 -34.60 -11.74
N THR A 181 -4.24 -35.40 -11.11
CA THR A 181 -4.48 -35.81 -9.73
C THR A 181 -4.29 -34.64 -8.78
N VAL A 182 -4.95 -34.65 -7.62
CA VAL A 182 -4.82 -33.62 -6.58
C VAL A 182 -3.34 -33.45 -6.15
N ASN A 183 -2.62 -34.56 -6.08
CA ASN A 183 -1.19 -34.53 -5.75
C ASN A 183 -0.36 -33.82 -6.84
N ALA A 184 -0.60 -34.12 -8.11
CA ALA A 184 0.08 -33.48 -9.22
C ALA A 184 -0.24 -31.96 -9.27
N LEU A 185 -1.48 -31.56 -8.99
CA LEU A 185 -1.88 -30.15 -8.85
C LEU A 185 -1.12 -29.48 -7.69
N SER A 186 -1.03 -30.14 -6.53
CA SER A 186 -0.32 -29.65 -5.36
C SER A 186 1.18 -29.41 -5.65
N ILE A 187 1.83 -30.34 -6.34
CA ILE A 187 3.23 -30.20 -6.75
C ILE A 187 3.42 -29.03 -7.71
N ARG A 188 2.50 -28.84 -8.68
CA ARG A 188 2.55 -27.67 -9.58
C ARG A 188 2.38 -26.35 -8.81
N ALA A 189 1.42 -26.28 -7.90
CA ALA A 189 1.20 -25.10 -7.08
C ALA A 189 2.43 -24.81 -6.19
N CYS A 190 3.08 -25.84 -5.63
CA CYS A 190 4.30 -25.70 -4.86
C CYS A 190 5.42 -25.05 -5.70
N ARG A 191 5.67 -25.55 -6.91
CA ARG A 191 6.71 -25.03 -7.80
C ARG A 191 6.44 -23.57 -8.21
N ILE A 192 5.17 -23.18 -8.40
CA ILE A 192 4.81 -21.79 -8.70
C ILE A 192 5.06 -20.92 -7.47
N ARG A 193 4.66 -21.37 -6.28
CA ARG A 193 4.93 -20.66 -5.03
C ARG A 193 6.43 -20.43 -4.81
N ASP A 194 7.26 -21.46 -5.03
CA ASP A 194 8.70 -21.36 -4.86
C ASP A 194 9.31 -20.31 -5.82
N LYS A 195 8.82 -20.23 -7.07
CA LYS A 195 9.20 -19.18 -8.01
C LYS A 195 8.77 -17.79 -7.53
N LEU A 196 7.54 -17.66 -7.00
CA LEU A 196 7.06 -16.42 -6.44
C LEU A 196 7.87 -15.98 -5.22
N GLU A 197 8.23 -16.91 -4.34
CA GLU A 197 9.05 -16.63 -3.17
C GLU A 197 10.41 -16.03 -3.53
N VAL A 198 11.09 -16.61 -4.53
CA VAL A 198 12.36 -16.06 -5.03
C VAL A 198 12.16 -14.66 -5.60
N CYS A 199 11.17 -14.48 -6.48
CA CYS A 199 10.87 -13.18 -7.09
C CYS A 199 10.55 -12.10 -6.04
N VAL A 200 9.73 -12.44 -5.04
CA VAL A 200 9.34 -11.50 -3.97
C VAL A 200 10.53 -11.10 -3.12
N LYS A 201 11.41 -12.06 -2.75
CA LYS A 201 12.63 -11.77 -1.99
C LYS A 201 13.59 -10.86 -2.77
N GLU A 202 13.73 -11.07 -4.06
CA GLU A 202 14.56 -10.22 -4.92
C GLU A 202 13.95 -8.82 -5.05
N CYS A 203 12.66 -8.73 -5.31
CA CYS A 203 11.93 -7.46 -5.39
C CYS A 203 12.09 -6.65 -4.08
N ALA A 204 11.88 -7.29 -2.94
CA ALA A 204 11.94 -6.62 -1.63
C ALA A 204 13.35 -6.15 -1.23
N ARG A 205 14.41 -6.65 -1.87
CA ARG A 205 15.79 -6.18 -1.66
C ARG A 205 16.12 -4.94 -2.48
N THR A 206 15.43 -4.73 -3.59
CA THR A 206 15.69 -3.63 -4.52
C THR A 206 14.80 -2.41 -4.25
N GLU A 207 13.87 -2.52 -3.34
CA GLU A 207 12.95 -1.47 -2.86
C GLU A 207 13.32 -0.96 -1.46
#